data_258559c8ed2a2db58b1e74bfd438cc2b
#
_entry.id   258559c8ed2a2db58b1e74bfd438cc2b
#
_cell.length_a   1.000
_cell.length_b   1.000
_cell.length_c   1.000
_cell.angle_alpha   90.00
_cell.angle_beta   90.00
_cell.angle_gamma   90.00
#
_symmetry.space_group_name_H-M   'P 1'
#
loop_
_entity.id
_entity.type
_entity.pdbx_description
1 polymer ?
#
loop_
_entity_poly.entity_id
_entity_poly.type
_entity_poly.pdbx_seq_one_letter_code
_entity_poly.pdbx_strand_id
1 'polypeptide(L)'
;MEAYKPICDKDDSPLFQLEPPATEEEISAVEKQINRRLPDSLRTFFLCHARYLKLTAYFSDDFLKKLPSSIHSLFSAFLELSLDDLPLLNQSCQECIQLAFIESEHPSAAQLQNVLPLTWVPCGDLLIFDYSQDPFDPPVLYLDLYAAEYHLYVLGHSFRDFLERYAAVGLCGTEDTQMAPFLPNKTDGIQPDCPNAKLFRSFFFQNEK
;
A
#
# COMPACT_ATOMS: atom_id res chain seq x y z
N MET A 1 -13.58 10.14 1.76
CA MET A 1 -13.09 11.47 1.29
C MET A 1 -13.57 12.61 2.17
N GLU A 2 -14.85 12.71 2.52
CA GLU A 2 -15.38 13.76 3.41
C GLU A 2 -14.60 13.88 4.73
N ALA A 3 -14.18 12.76 5.31
CA ALA A 3 -13.41 12.73 6.56
C ALA A 3 -12.04 13.43 6.47
N TYR A 4 -11.45 13.54 5.26
CA TYR A 4 -10.15 14.20 5.07
C TYR A 4 -10.26 15.71 4.86
N LYS A 5 -11.39 16.22 4.38
CA LYS A 5 -11.57 17.67 4.10
C LYS A 5 -11.19 18.59 5.25
N PRO A 6 -11.53 18.25 6.53
CA PRO A 6 -11.19 19.13 7.66
C PRO A 6 -9.69 19.16 8.01
N ILE A 7 -8.94 18.17 7.54
CA ILE A 7 -7.52 17.98 7.92
C ILE A 7 -6.55 18.27 6.78
N CYS A 8 -7.05 18.46 5.55
CA CYS A 8 -6.26 18.87 4.40
C CYS A 8 -6.20 20.38 4.26
N ASP A 9 -5.21 20.87 3.52
CA ASP A 9 -5.16 22.28 3.13
C ASP A 9 -6.34 22.63 2.22
N LYS A 10 -6.79 23.88 2.28
CA LYS A 10 -7.93 24.34 1.48
C LYS A 10 -7.65 24.31 -0.02
N ASP A 11 -6.37 24.46 -0.39
CA ASP A 11 -5.91 24.47 -1.78
C ASP A 11 -5.58 23.04 -2.28
N ASP A 12 -5.36 22.07 -1.38
CA ASP A 12 -5.09 20.66 -1.67
C ASP A 12 -6.32 19.81 -1.35
N SER A 13 -7.33 19.88 -2.23
CA SER A 13 -8.51 19.03 -2.08
C SER A 13 -8.14 17.55 -2.19
N PRO A 14 -8.64 16.70 -1.28
CA PRO A 14 -8.43 15.26 -1.38
C PRO A 14 -8.90 14.71 -2.72
N LEU A 15 -8.02 14.01 -3.44
CA LEU A 15 -8.33 13.39 -4.72
C LEU A 15 -8.79 11.95 -4.48
N PHE A 16 -9.95 11.60 -5.04
CA PHE A 16 -10.42 10.23 -5.10
C PHE A 16 -10.96 9.94 -6.49
N GLN A 17 -10.35 9.01 -7.17
CA GLN A 17 -10.72 8.57 -8.50
C GLN A 17 -10.98 7.06 -8.50
N LEU A 18 -12.06 6.64 -9.14
CA LEU A 18 -12.38 5.25 -9.40
C LEU A 18 -12.81 5.13 -10.85
N GLU A 19 -12.29 4.11 -11.55
CA GLU A 19 -12.80 3.67 -12.83
C GLU A 19 -13.67 2.42 -12.65
N PRO A 20 -14.60 2.16 -13.60
CA PRO A 20 -15.43 0.96 -13.56
C PRO A 20 -14.62 -0.32 -13.37
N PRO A 21 -15.22 -1.39 -12.83
CA PRO A 21 -14.57 -2.69 -12.73
C PRO A 21 -14.07 -3.21 -14.07
N ALA A 22 -12.99 -3.97 -14.04
CA ALA A 22 -12.45 -4.65 -15.20
C ALA A 22 -13.28 -5.88 -15.57
N THR A 23 -13.20 -6.30 -16.83
CA THR A 23 -13.74 -7.57 -17.29
C THR A 23 -12.76 -8.71 -17.04
N GLU A 24 -13.27 -9.94 -17.11
CA GLU A 24 -12.46 -11.16 -17.01
C GLU A 24 -11.39 -11.23 -18.11
N GLU A 25 -11.74 -10.78 -19.33
CA GLU A 25 -10.86 -10.74 -20.49
C GLU A 25 -9.70 -9.74 -20.29
N GLU A 26 -9.98 -8.57 -19.72
CA GLU A 26 -8.94 -7.55 -19.42
C GLU A 26 -7.97 -8.07 -18.37
N ILE A 27 -8.46 -8.67 -17.29
CA ILE A 27 -7.61 -9.28 -16.26
C ILE A 27 -6.76 -10.40 -16.86
N SER A 28 -7.36 -11.31 -17.64
CA SER A 28 -6.64 -12.40 -18.27
C SER A 28 -5.57 -11.91 -19.24
N ALA A 29 -5.80 -10.78 -19.92
CA ALA A 29 -4.80 -10.15 -20.79
C ALA A 29 -3.59 -9.65 -20.00
N VAL A 30 -3.81 -9.01 -18.85
CA VAL A 30 -2.74 -8.55 -17.95
C VAL A 30 -1.98 -9.74 -17.36
N GLU A 31 -2.69 -10.76 -16.83
CA GLU A 31 -2.08 -11.99 -16.29
C GLU A 31 -1.17 -12.69 -17.33
N LYS A 32 -1.58 -12.69 -18.59
CA LYS A 32 -0.76 -13.22 -19.69
C LYS A 32 0.49 -12.38 -19.95
N GLN A 33 0.39 -11.04 -19.87
CA GLN A 33 1.54 -10.15 -20.08
C GLN A 33 2.58 -10.29 -18.97
N ILE A 34 2.13 -10.38 -17.71
CA ILE A 34 3.03 -10.58 -16.56
C ILE A 34 3.44 -12.04 -16.35
N ASN A 35 2.91 -12.96 -17.17
CA ASN A 35 3.08 -14.42 -17.07
C ASN A 35 2.80 -14.96 -15.65
N ARG A 36 1.78 -14.43 -14.99
CA ARG A 36 1.40 -14.80 -13.63
C ARG A 36 -0.07 -14.51 -13.38
N ARG A 37 -0.74 -15.38 -12.62
CA ARG A 37 -2.08 -15.12 -12.10
C ARG A 37 -2.02 -14.07 -11.01
N LEU A 38 -2.97 -13.13 -11.01
CA LEU A 38 -3.13 -12.16 -9.93
C LEU A 38 -3.59 -12.86 -8.64
N PRO A 39 -3.23 -12.32 -7.45
CA PRO A 39 -3.80 -12.76 -6.17
C PRO A 39 -5.32 -12.78 -6.21
N ASP A 40 -5.95 -13.80 -5.64
CA ASP A 40 -7.40 -14.00 -5.71
C ASP A 40 -8.19 -12.79 -5.17
N SER A 41 -7.74 -12.21 -4.06
CA SER A 41 -8.39 -11.02 -3.50
C SER A 41 -8.18 -9.75 -4.33
N LEU A 42 -7.01 -9.56 -4.96
CA LEU A 42 -6.76 -8.44 -5.88
C LEU A 42 -7.57 -8.59 -7.16
N ARG A 43 -7.63 -9.81 -7.71
CA ARG A 43 -8.44 -10.14 -8.88
C ARG A 43 -9.92 -9.86 -8.63
N THR A 44 -10.42 -10.25 -7.46
CA THR A 44 -11.78 -9.95 -7.02
C THR A 44 -12.03 -8.45 -6.91
N PHE A 45 -11.05 -7.69 -6.40
CA PHE A 45 -11.14 -6.24 -6.34
C PHE A 45 -11.30 -5.62 -7.73
N PHE A 46 -10.46 -6.00 -8.69
CA PHE A 46 -10.55 -5.47 -10.05
C PHE A 46 -11.84 -5.86 -10.77
N LEU A 47 -12.36 -7.07 -10.54
CA LEU A 47 -13.63 -7.54 -11.14
C LEU A 47 -14.87 -6.88 -10.54
N CYS A 48 -14.86 -6.59 -9.24
CA CYS A 48 -16.09 -6.24 -8.53
C CYS A 48 -16.14 -4.75 -8.14
N HIS A 49 -15.01 -4.06 -8.08
CA HIS A 49 -14.95 -2.71 -7.52
C HIS A 49 -14.40 -1.66 -8.49
N ALA A 50 -13.17 -1.80 -8.95
CA ALA A 50 -12.56 -0.81 -9.84
C ALA A 50 -11.34 -1.37 -10.57
N ARG A 51 -11.15 -1.02 -11.86
CA ARG A 51 -9.89 -1.28 -12.59
C ARG A 51 -8.77 -0.33 -12.21
N TYR A 52 -9.15 0.86 -11.75
CA TYR A 52 -8.25 1.91 -11.26
C TYR A 52 -8.82 2.55 -10.00
N LEU A 53 -7.97 2.75 -9.01
CA LEU A 53 -8.27 3.50 -7.80
C LEU A 53 -7.10 4.43 -7.50
N LYS A 54 -7.39 5.70 -7.27
CA LYS A 54 -6.43 6.66 -6.71
C LYS A 54 -7.05 7.41 -5.56
N LEU A 55 -6.37 7.38 -4.43
CA LEU A 55 -6.61 8.20 -3.26
C LEU A 55 -5.35 9.00 -2.96
N THR A 56 -5.47 10.31 -2.86
CA THR A 56 -4.37 11.17 -2.40
C THR A 56 -4.95 12.29 -1.56
N ALA A 57 -4.39 12.50 -0.36
CA ALA A 57 -4.74 13.61 0.51
C ALA A 57 -3.51 14.01 1.32
N TYR A 58 -3.08 15.27 1.24
CA TYR A 58 -2.01 15.81 2.06
C TYR A 58 -2.60 16.56 3.25
N PHE A 59 -2.03 16.33 4.43
CA PHE A 59 -2.53 16.95 5.66
C PHE A 59 -1.97 18.35 5.82
N SER A 60 -2.81 19.27 6.29
CA SER A 60 -2.40 20.65 6.50
C SER A 60 -1.38 20.80 7.64
N ASP A 61 -0.51 21.80 7.54
CA ASP A 61 0.44 22.14 8.60
C ASP A 61 -0.24 22.33 9.97
N ASP A 62 -1.44 22.89 9.98
CA ASP A 62 -2.19 23.12 11.23
C ASP A 62 -2.74 21.82 11.83
N PHE A 63 -3.00 20.81 11.01
CA PHE A 63 -3.33 19.47 11.47
C PHE A 63 -2.08 18.74 11.95
N LEU A 64 -0.98 18.78 11.18
CA LEU A 64 0.28 18.12 11.53
C LEU A 64 0.83 18.58 12.89
N LYS A 65 0.75 19.87 13.20
CA LYS A 65 1.16 20.43 14.51
C LYS A 65 0.37 19.88 15.69
N LYS A 66 -0.81 19.31 15.46
CA LYS A 66 -1.65 18.72 16.51
C LYS A 66 -1.35 17.24 16.76
N LEU A 67 -0.62 16.59 15.84
CA LEU A 67 -0.31 15.17 15.96
C LEU A 67 0.71 14.94 17.10
N PRO A 68 0.43 13.98 18.00
CA PRO A 68 1.39 13.56 19.01
C PRO A 68 2.65 12.96 18.40
N SER A 69 3.76 12.99 19.13
CA SER A 69 5.06 12.50 18.67
C SER A 69 5.05 11.06 18.17
N SER A 70 4.16 10.22 18.70
CA SER A 70 4.06 8.81 18.29
C SER A 70 3.46 8.60 16.88
N ILE A 71 2.82 9.64 16.31
CA ILE A 71 2.19 9.61 14.98
C ILE A 71 2.49 10.86 14.15
N HIS A 72 3.53 11.62 14.52
CA HIS A 72 3.89 12.86 13.82
C HIS A 72 4.44 12.64 12.41
N SER A 73 4.82 11.40 12.08
CA SER A 73 5.26 11.02 10.73
C SER A 73 4.11 10.92 9.71
N LEU A 74 2.85 10.98 10.16
CA LEU A 74 1.69 10.88 9.26
C LEU A 74 1.44 12.26 8.62
N PHE A 75 1.65 12.37 7.32
CA PHE A 75 1.47 13.63 6.59
C PHE A 75 0.53 13.53 5.38
N SER A 76 0.11 12.31 5.03
CA SER A 76 -0.77 12.09 3.87
C SER A 76 -1.64 10.86 4.06
N ALA A 77 -2.67 10.74 3.22
CA ALA A 77 -3.32 9.49 2.85
C ALA A 77 -2.99 9.21 1.38
N PHE A 78 -2.62 7.99 1.06
CA PHE A 78 -2.23 7.61 -0.30
C PHE A 78 -2.54 6.14 -0.58
N LEU A 79 -3.15 5.87 -1.72
CA LEU A 79 -3.20 4.55 -2.33
C LEU A 79 -3.48 4.72 -3.82
N GLU A 80 -2.69 4.08 -4.68
CA GLU A 80 -2.94 4.02 -6.11
C GLU A 80 -2.85 2.58 -6.59
N LEU A 81 -3.89 2.11 -7.29
CA LEU A 81 -3.98 0.76 -7.85
C LEU A 81 -4.43 0.90 -9.30
N SER A 82 -3.72 0.25 -10.22
CA SER A 82 -4.02 0.27 -11.65
C SER A 82 -3.81 -1.11 -12.25
N LEU A 83 -4.86 -1.69 -12.81
CA LEU A 83 -4.74 -2.95 -13.56
C LEU A 83 -3.89 -2.77 -14.81
N ASP A 84 -4.09 -1.66 -15.53
CA ASP A 84 -3.44 -1.41 -16.82
C ASP A 84 -1.94 -1.15 -16.69
N ASP A 85 -1.51 -0.57 -15.57
CA ASP A 85 -0.10 -0.25 -15.34
C ASP A 85 0.69 -1.43 -14.75
N LEU A 86 0.02 -2.48 -14.29
CA LEU A 86 0.67 -3.65 -13.67
C LEU A 86 1.78 -4.28 -14.52
N PRO A 87 1.66 -4.44 -15.86
CA PRO A 87 2.74 -4.99 -16.66
C PRO A 87 4.02 -4.14 -16.63
N LEU A 88 3.88 -2.82 -16.75
CA LEU A 88 5.01 -1.89 -16.68
C LEU A 88 5.59 -1.83 -15.27
N LEU A 89 4.73 -1.78 -14.27
CA LEU A 89 5.12 -1.80 -12.86
C LEU A 89 5.90 -3.09 -12.53
N ASN A 90 5.43 -4.24 -13.03
CA ASN A 90 6.13 -5.51 -12.83
C ASN A 90 7.51 -5.52 -13.49
N GLN A 91 7.63 -5.03 -14.72
CA GLN A 91 8.93 -4.91 -15.39
C GLN A 91 9.88 -4.03 -14.55
N SER A 92 9.45 -2.82 -14.16
CA SER A 92 10.28 -1.89 -13.39
C SER A 92 10.68 -2.47 -12.03
N CYS A 93 9.76 -3.18 -11.36
CA CYS A 93 10.04 -3.86 -10.09
C CYS A 93 11.14 -4.92 -10.26
N GLN A 94 11.06 -5.76 -11.31
CA GLN A 94 12.08 -6.78 -11.58
C GLN A 94 13.46 -6.14 -11.88
N GLU A 95 13.50 -5.03 -12.62
CA GLU A 95 14.73 -4.28 -12.87
C GLU A 95 15.34 -3.73 -11.56
N CYS A 96 14.51 -3.14 -10.68
CA CYS A 96 14.96 -2.67 -9.37
C CYS A 96 15.48 -3.82 -8.49
N ILE A 97 14.79 -4.96 -8.45
CA ILE A 97 15.21 -6.13 -7.69
C ILE A 97 16.54 -6.68 -8.23
N GLN A 98 16.69 -6.75 -9.55
CA GLN A 98 17.92 -7.19 -10.19
C GLN A 98 19.11 -6.34 -9.75
N LEU A 99 18.97 -5.02 -9.84
CA LEU A 99 20.05 -4.08 -9.52
C LEU A 99 20.34 -4.00 -8.02
N ALA A 100 19.29 -3.86 -7.19
CA ALA A 100 19.45 -3.58 -5.77
C ALA A 100 19.78 -4.82 -4.94
N PHE A 101 19.30 -6.01 -5.34
CA PHE A 101 19.38 -7.21 -4.49
C PHE A 101 20.11 -8.38 -5.14
N ILE A 102 19.89 -8.66 -6.44
CA ILE A 102 20.50 -9.83 -7.09
C ILE A 102 21.97 -9.56 -7.44
N GLU A 103 22.26 -8.45 -8.12
CA GLU A 103 23.64 -8.09 -8.49
C GLU A 103 24.52 -7.73 -7.30
N SER A 104 23.90 -7.26 -6.20
CA SER A 104 24.59 -6.99 -4.93
C SER A 104 24.74 -8.22 -4.03
N GLU A 105 24.23 -9.39 -4.45
CA GLU A 105 24.22 -10.62 -3.65
C GLU A 105 23.53 -10.42 -2.26
N HIS A 106 22.49 -9.57 -2.21
CA HIS A 106 21.82 -9.26 -0.96
C HIS A 106 21.10 -10.49 -0.39
N PRO A 107 21.08 -10.70 0.95
CA PRO A 107 20.42 -11.86 1.58
C PRO A 107 18.94 -12.04 1.20
N SER A 108 18.22 -10.97 0.88
CA SER A 108 16.81 -11.04 0.46
C SER A 108 16.63 -11.47 -1.00
N ALA A 109 17.68 -11.58 -1.81
CA ALA A 109 17.58 -11.86 -3.25
C ALA A 109 16.76 -13.12 -3.55
N ALA A 110 16.94 -14.19 -2.77
CA ALA A 110 16.21 -15.44 -2.98
C ALA A 110 14.69 -15.29 -2.76
N GLN A 111 14.27 -14.54 -1.74
CA GLN A 111 12.86 -14.28 -1.44
C GLN A 111 12.23 -13.42 -2.53
N LEU A 112 12.96 -12.44 -3.07
CA LEU A 112 12.47 -11.48 -4.05
C LEU A 112 12.32 -12.06 -5.47
N GLN A 113 12.73 -13.30 -5.73
CA GLN A 113 12.56 -13.95 -7.04
C GLN A 113 11.10 -14.29 -7.37
N ASN A 114 10.24 -14.39 -6.37
CA ASN A 114 8.85 -14.83 -6.55
C ASN A 114 7.84 -13.78 -6.06
N VAL A 115 8.02 -12.54 -6.47
CA VAL A 115 7.16 -11.43 -6.08
C VAL A 115 6.43 -10.81 -7.27
N LEU A 116 5.33 -10.11 -6.99
CA LEU A 116 4.60 -9.25 -7.91
C LEU A 116 4.36 -7.90 -7.23
N PRO A 117 4.65 -6.76 -7.88
CA PRO A 117 4.34 -5.47 -7.28
C PRO A 117 2.84 -5.21 -7.24
N LEU A 118 2.42 -4.52 -6.20
CA LEU A 118 1.07 -3.99 -6.04
C LEU A 118 1.00 -2.53 -6.49
N THR A 119 1.92 -1.70 -6.00
CA THR A 119 1.99 -0.26 -6.30
C THR A 119 3.34 0.33 -5.93
N TRP A 120 3.68 1.46 -6.57
CA TRP A 120 4.76 2.34 -6.11
C TRP A 120 4.36 3.07 -4.82
N VAL A 121 5.35 3.30 -3.98
CA VAL A 121 5.27 4.19 -2.84
C VAL A 121 5.86 5.55 -3.24
N PRO A 122 5.34 6.70 -2.78
CA PRO A 122 5.83 8.01 -3.21
C PRO A 122 7.33 8.26 -3.01
N CYS A 123 7.95 7.63 -2.02
CA CYS A 123 9.41 7.72 -1.79
C CYS A 123 10.25 6.88 -2.78
N GLY A 124 9.63 6.09 -3.67
CA GLY A 124 10.30 5.25 -4.66
C GLY A 124 10.40 3.78 -4.29
N ASP A 125 9.91 3.38 -3.11
CA ASP A 125 9.77 1.99 -2.71
C ASP A 125 8.53 1.32 -3.33
N LEU A 126 8.28 0.05 -3.00
CA LEU A 126 7.15 -0.71 -3.53
C LEU A 126 6.36 -1.45 -2.45
N LEU A 127 5.07 -1.60 -2.65
CA LEU A 127 4.31 -2.67 -2.03
C LEU A 127 4.31 -3.87 -2.99
N ILE A 128 4.58 -5.06 -2.46
CA ILE A 128 4.74 -6.29 -3.26
C ILE A 128 3.94 -7.44 -2.66
N PHE A 129 3.59 -8.42 -3.48
CA PHE A 129 3.09 -9.74 -3.07
C PHE A 129 4.24 -10.74 -3.02
N ASP A 130 4.30 -11.55 -1.96
CA ASP A 130 5.28 -12.64 -1.83
C ASP A 130 4.62 -14.01 -2.07
N TYR A 131 4.70 -14.51 -3.30
CA TYR A 131 4.13 -15.81 -3.70
C TYR A 131 4.86 -17.02 -3.13
N SER A 132 5.97 -16.84 -2.43
CA SER A 132 6.65 -17.98 -1.77
C SER A 132 5.85 -18.53 -0.59
N GLN A 133 4.95 -17.73 -0.01
CA GLN A 133 4.14 -18.10 1.15
C GLN A 133 2.78 -18.66 0.76
N ASP A 134 2.10 -18.05 -0.20
CA ASP A 134 0.83 -18.51 -0.74
C ASP A 134 0.79 -18.25 -2.25
N PRO A 135 0.54 -19.27 -3.09
CA PRO A 135 0.51 -19.11 -4.54
C PRO A 135 -0.80 -18.49 -5.08
N PHE A 136 -1.86 -18.41 -4.26
CA PHE A 136 -3.19 -17.96 -4.67
C PHE A 136 -3.55 -16.59 -4.12
N ASP A 137 -3.25 -16.32 -2.86
CA ASP A 137 -3.56 -15.04 -2.20
C ASP A 137 -2.43 -14.61 -1.26
N PRO A 138 -1.24 -14.30 -1.83
CA PRO A 138 -0.02 -14.04 -1.08
C PRO A 138 -0.13 -12.79 -0.19
N PRO A 139 0.68 -12.72 0.89
CA PRO A 139 0.77 -11.54 1.72
C PRO A 139 1.31 -10.33 0.96
N VAL A 140 0.90 -9.15 1.39
CA VAL A 140 1.44 -7.85 0.96
C VAL A 140 2.59 -7.47 1.88
N LEU A 141 3.75 -7.18 1.28
CA LEU A 141 4.97 -6.77 1.98
C LEU A 141 5.41 -5.37 1.54
N TYR A 142 6.15 -4.69 2.39
CA TYR A 142 6.89 -3.48 2.06
C TYR A 142 8.26 -3.83 1.47
N LEU A 143 8.54 -3.42 0.25
CA LEU A 143 9.86 -3.55 -0.38
C LEU A 143 10.58 -2.22 -0.33
N ASP A 144 11.45 -2.05 0.65
CA ASP A 144 12.41 -0.96 0.73
C ASP A 144 13.61 -1.29 -0.17
N LEU A 145 13.85 -0.46 -1.18
CA LEU A 145 14.92 -0.68 -2.16
C LEU A 145 16.34 -0.47 -1.59
N TYR A 146 16.45 0.12 -0.40
CA TYR A 146 17.72 0.28 0.32
C TYR A 146 17.88 -0.76 1.45
N ALA A 147 16.90 -1.67 1.61
CA ALA A 147 16.88 -2.71 2.63
C ALA A 147 17.03 -2.18 4.07
N ALA A 148 16.42 -1.01 4.36
CA ALA A 148 16.41 -0.40 5.66
C ALA A 148 15.48 -1.10 6.67
N GLU A 149 15.08 -0.45 7.74
CA GLU A 149 14.43 -1.05 8.91
C GLU A 149 13.14 -1.82 8.59
N TYR A 150 12.31 -1.29 7.68
CA TYR A 150 10.99 -1.89 7.37
C TYR A 150 11.00 -2.83 6.15
N HIS A 151 12.17 -3.16 5.63
CA HIS A 151 12.32 -4.07 4.48
C HIS A 151 11.68 -5.44 4.74
N LEU A 152 10.76 -5.81 3.85
CA LEU A 152 9.97 -7.06 3.88
C LEU A 152 9.10 -7.22 5.14
N TYR A 153 8.65 -6.12 5.74
CA TYR A 153 7.59 -6.17 6.73
C TYR A 153 6.27 -6.58 6.07
N VAL A 154 5.55 -7.50 6.70
CA VAL A 154 4.18 -7.86 6.29
C VAL A 154 3.26 -6.68 6.60
N LEU A 155 2.45 -6.28 5.63
CA LEU A 155 1.43 -5.25 5.80
C LEU A 155 0.03 -5.86 5.97
N GLY A 156 -0.21 -6.99 5.32
CA GLY A 156 -1.40 -7.82 5.44
C GLY A 156 -1.14 -9.21 4.87
N HIS A 157 -1.89 -10.22 5.34
CA HIS A 157 -1.72 -11.62 4.95
C HIS A 157 -2.38 -11.99 3.61
N SER A 158 -3.08 -11.04 3.00
CA SER A 158 -3.59 -11.05 1.63
C SER A 158 -3.82 -9.60 1.21
N PHE A 159 -4.14 -9.33 -0.06
CA PHE A 159 -4.55 -7.99 -0.49
C PHE A 159 -5.80 -7.51 0.25
N ARG A 160 -6.78 -8.38 0.44
CA ARG A 160 -7.99 -8.03 1.19
C ARG A 160 -7.68 -7.66 2.64
N ASP A 161 -6.89 -8.48 3.34
CA ASP A 161 -6.49 -8.23 4.72
C ASP A 161 -5.69 -6.92 4.83
N PHE A 162 -4.75 -6.68 3.88
CA PHE A 162 -4.03 -5.41 3.79
C PHE A 162 -4.98 -4.23 3.64
N LEU A 163 -5.90 -4.28 2.68
CA LEU A 163 -6.80 -3.17 2.39
C LEU A 163 -7.74 -2.87 3.58
N GLU A 164 -8.28 -3.90 4.23
CA GLU A 164 -9.14 -3.77 5.41
C GLU A 164 -8.38 -3.13 6.59
N ARG A 165 -7.16 -3.60 6.88
CA ARG A 165 -6.29 -3.04 7.93
C ARG A 165 -5.86 -1.61 7.62
N TYR A 166 -5.44 -1.37 6.40
CA TYR A 166 -4.99 -0.07 5.93
C TYR A 166 -6.12 0.98 5.96
N ALA A 167 -7.32 0.60 5.52
CA ALA A 167 -8.51 1.44 5.66
C ALA A 167 -8.85 1.73 7.13
N ALA A 168 -8.71 0.74 7.99
CA ALA A 168 -9.00 0.89 9.43
C ALA A 168 -7.99 1.80 10.16
N VAL A 169 -6.78 2.00 9.64
CA VAL A 169 -5.84 3.02 10.14
C VAL A 169 -5.94 4.35 9.39
N GLY A 170 -7.02 4.56 8.62
CA GLY A 170 -7.31 5.84 7.96
C GLY A 170 -6.55 6.03 6.64
N LEU A 171 -6.11 4.95 5.97
CA LEU A 171 -5.37 5.03 4.70
C LEU A 171 -4.18 6.02 4.79
N CYS A 172 -3.51 6.08 5.95
CA CYS A 172 -2.30 6.88 6.14
C CYS A 172 -1.29 6.54 5.03
N GLY A 173 -0.48 7.45 4.57
CA GLY A 173 0.41 7.22 3.43
C GLY A 173 1.15 5.88 3.44
N THR A 174 1.59 5.44 2.29
CA THR A 174 2.20 4.12 2.10
C THR A 174 3.71 4.08 2.39
N GLU A 175 4.34 5.21 2.75
CA GLU A 175 5.75 5.21 3.12
C GLU A 175 5.99 4.48 4.44
N ASP A 176 7.16 3.89 4.60
CA ASP A 176 7.56 3.12 5.78
C ASP A 176 7.36 3.91 7.08
N THR A 177 7.83 5.16 7.11
CA THR A 177 7.71 6.07 8.26
C THR A 177 6.25 6.39 8.62
N GLN A 178 5.35 6.40 7.64
CA GLN A 178 3.92 6.61 7.87
C GLN A 178 3.23 5.34 8.36
N MET A 179 3.66 4.15 7.93
CA MET A 179 3.11 2.87 8.38
C MET A 179 3.72 2.39 9.71
N ALA A 180 4.96 2.77 10.01
CA ALA A 180 5.70 2.39 11.21
C ALA A 180 4.89 2.48 12.53
N PRO A 181 4.11 3.54 12.78
CA PRO A 181 3.30 3.64 14.01
C PRO A 181 2.29 2.51 14.21
N PHE A 182 1.96 1.77 13.16
CA PHE A 182 0.94 0.71 13.14
C PHE A 182 1.55 -0.69 12.96
N LEU A 183 2.86 -0.81 12.81
CA LEU A 183 3.59 -2.06 12.60
C LEU A 183 4.34 -2.48 13.88
N PRO A 184 3.78 -3.40 14.69
CA PRO A 184 4.41 -3.81 15.96
C PRO A 184 5.66 -4.68 15.75
N ASN A 185 5.71 -5.40 14.64
CA ASN A 185 6.80 -6.31 14.26
C ASN A 185 6.74 -6.64 12.76
N LYS A 186 7.68 -7.46 12.30
CA LYS A 186 7.86 -7.80 10.89
C LYS A 186 6.73 -8.68 10.29
N THR A 187 5.97 -9.40 11.09
CA THR A 187 5.11 -10.50 10.61
C THR A 187 3.61 -10.31 10.79
N ASP A 188 3.19 -9.49 11.77
CA ASP A 188 1.76 -9.43 12.18
C ASP A 188 0.91 -8.52 11.29
N GLY A 189 1.55 -7.72 10.43
CA GLY A 189 0.89 -6.74 9.57
C GLY A 189 0.46 -5.48 10.33
N ILE A 190 -0.20 -4.58 9.60
CA ILE A 190 -0.77 -3.34 10.15
C ILE A 190 -1.77 -3.68 11.24
N GLN A 191 -1.66 -3.02 12.42
CA GLN A 191 -2.50 -3.27 13.59
C GLN A 191 -3.55 -2.17 13.78
N PRO A 192 -4.79 -2.38 13.32
CA PRO A 192 -5.84 -1.36 13.40
C PRO A 192 -6.31 -1.03 14.83
N ASP A 193 -6.03 -1.92 15.78
CA ASP A 193 -6.44 -1.74 17.19
C ASP A 193 -5.31 -1.27 18.11
N CYS A 194 -4.12 -1.00 17.56
CA CYS A 194 -3.02 -0.45 18.36
C CYS A 194 -3.36 0.96 18.89
N PRO A 195 -2.67 1.42 19.95
CA PRO A 195 -2.91 2.75 20.54
C PRO A 195 -2.79 3.89 19.52
N ASN A 196 -1.80 3.84 18.63
CA ASN A 196 -1.57 4.85 17.60
C ASN A 196 -2.70 4.91 16.56
N ALA A 197 -3.25 3.75 16.16
CA ALA A 197 -4.39 3.69 15.24
C ALA A 197 -5.66 4.29 15.87
N LYS A 198 -5.94 3.96 17.13
CA LYS A 198 -7.07 4.55 17.89
C LYS A 198 -6.90 6.05 18.06
N LEU A 199 -5.69 6.48 18.40
CA LEU A 199 -5.34 7.89 18.52
C LEU A 199 -5.54 8.63 17.20
N PHE A 200 -5.00 8.12 16.10
CA PHE A 200 -5.13 8.76 14.79
C PHE A 200 -6.59 8.87 14.35
N ARG A 201 -7.36 7.77 14.46
CA ARG A 201 -8.80 7.81 14.14
C ARG A 201 -9.58 8.85 14.94
N SER A 202 -9.19 9.13 16.19
CA SER A 202 -9.87 10.13 17.00
C SER A 202 -9.86 11.54 16.39
N PHE A 203 -8.89 11.86 15.53
CA PHE A 203 -8.82 13.13 14.83
C PHE A 203 -9.84 13.25 13.68
N PHE A 204 -10.25 12.12 13.08
CA PHE A 204 -11.27 12.13 12.02
C PHE A 204 -12.70 12.28 12.56
N PHE A 205 -12.97 11.73 13.73
CA PHE A 205 -14.32 11.65 14.29
C PHE A 205 -14.64 12.70 15.36
N GLN A 206 -13.71 13.65 15.62
CA GLN A 206 -13.96 14.73 16.61
C GLN A 206 -15.02 15.75 16.17
N ASN A 207 -15.44 15.75 14.91
CA ASN A 207 -16.38 16.72 14.33
C ASN A 207 -17.83 16.19 14.21
N GLU A 208 -18.15 15.02 14.76
CA GLU A 208 -19.52 14.45 14.75
C GLU A 208 -20.30 14.72 16.05
N LYS A 209 -20.05 15.88 16.69
CA LYS A 209 -20.83 16.33 17.86
C LYS A 209 -21.54 17.64 17.57
#